data_16f2d2bad96cb378498d5a176e4ece1f
#
_entry.id   16f2d2bad96cb378498d5a176e4ece1f
#
_cell.length_a   1.000
_cell.length_b   1.000
_cell.length_c   1.000
_cell.angle_alpha   90.00
_cell.angle_beta   90.00
_cell.angle_gamma   90.00
#
_symmetry.space_group_name_H-M   'P 1'
#
loop_
_entity.id
_entity.type
_entity.pdbx_description
1 polymer ?
#
loop_
_entity_poly.entity_id
_entity_poly.type
_entity_poly.pdbx_seq_one_letter_code
_entity_poly.pdbx_strand_id
1 'polypeptide(L)'
;MPPLRFLSAAVWALGGWLAAAPAPALAQVPPVLTLEQAVGEALARNERLVNQSDSIVQADLGLRLARNTFRPKITPNIFGSFGRTDVSSQTYRVDVSQKLVTGTELRLGAGTVTAQIPGQSGTSEGDLLFYNADTTLTLSQPLLRGFGRSVARRSLTSAELRRADADRQQSMAEQQVAVEVAAAYYRVVSQQALVDVARQSLQRARRLRDASEAKLDAGLVSQLDVLRSQQLVAQAEIQFFDSQAGVEDARDRLTFLMGRTTADRFEVHAAIPRPSPEPIDVAQATTLALGNRLDLQSRVASRDDAENQIRFARNQLLPQVDVNLALTRRETAPSFRGSFGLDGYQFATFFTIAMPVDRTMQQVDYQSAMLDRDRRRREVTTLERQIADDVKQAIRERDRLLRGLLSAETSVDISRREVEVAQLRYQTGLSNNLDVVTAESGLLAAESRRIQALADSAVARLRLRALLGVFNPRTDVSDSTEPVPMSANLAQ
;
A
#
# COMPACT_ATOMS: atom_id res chain seq x y z
N MET A 1 56.78 0.90 2.31
CA MET A 1 57.94 0.17 1.74
C MET A 1 57.57 -1.28 1.62
N PRO A 2 57.88 -1.90 0.47
CA PRO A 2 57.37 -3.19 0.01
C PRO A 2 58.26 -4.36 0.42
N PRO A 3 58.07 -5.63 -0.07
CA PRO A 3 58.16 -5.88 -1.49
C PRO A 3 57.20 -6.93 -2.13
N LEU A 4 57.07 -6.74 -3.42
CA LEU A 4 56.77 -7.68 -4.50
C LEU A 4 57.47 -9.04 -4.42
N ARG A 5 56.77 -10.10 -4.89
CA ARG A 5 57.42 -11.16 -5.70
C ARG A 5 56.44 -11.70 -6.76
N PHE A 6 56.82 -11.47 -8.02
CA PHE A 6 56.39 -12.17 -9.24
C PHE A 6 56.86 -13.63 -9.20
N LEU A 7 56.07 -14.54 -9.77
CA LEU A 7 56.62 -15.58 -10.64
C LEU A 7 55.52 -16.22 -11.51
N SER A 8 55.81 -16.16 -12.78
CA SER A 8 55.16 -16.68 -13.98
C SER A 8 55.10 -18.21 -14.02
N ALA A 9 54.01 -18.76 -14.64
CA ALA A 9 54.14 -19.98 -15.46
C ALA A 9 52.98 -19.98 -16.47
N ALA A 10 53.32 -19.75 -17.73
CA ALA A 10 52.48 -20.00 -18.90
C ALA A 10 52.46 -21.50 -19.19
N VAL A 11 51.25 -22.08 -19.33
CA VAL A 11 51.05 -23.38 -19.96
C VAL A 11 50.01 -23.22 -21.07
N TRP A 12 50.46 -23.36 -22.29
CA TRP A 12 49.66 -23.51 -23.49
C TRP A 12 49.00 -24.88 -23.50
N ALA A 13 47.67 -24.94 -23.59
CA ALA A 13 46.96 -26.13 -24.00
C ALA A 13 45.93 -25.74 -25.08
N LEU A 14 46.30 -26.09 -26.33
CA LEU A 14 45.42 -26.19 -27.49
C LEU A 14 44.35 -27.28 -27.19
N GLY A 15 43.11 -26.90 -27.09
CA GLY A 15 41.97 -27.81 -26.92
C GLY A 15 40.78 -27.33 -27.71
N GLY A 16 40.38 -28.11 -28.67
CA GLY A 16 39.46 -27.91 -29.79
C GLY A 16 38.15 -27.16 -29.52
N TRP A 17 37.81 -26.29 -30.41
CA TRP A 17 36.50 -25.71 -30.57
C TRP A 17 35.53 -26.81 -31.13
N LEU A 18 34.85 -27.50 -30.24
CA LEU A 18 33.57 -28.12 -30.57
C LEU A 18 32.49 -27.04 -30.61
N ALA A 19 32.11 -26.66 -31.79
CA ALA A 19 30.90 -25.86 -32.03
C ALA A 19 29.69 -26.64 -31.50
N ALA A 20 29.28 -26.37 -30.29
CA ALA A 20 27.98 -26.80 -29.79
C ALA A 20 26.90 -26.05 -30.60
N ALA A 21 26.23 -26.76 -31.50
CA ALA A 21 25.04 -26.26 -32.14
C ALA A 21 24.03 -25.84 -31.05
N PRO A 22 23.38 -24.68 -31.16
CA PRO A 22 22.35 -24.32 -30.21
C PRO A 22 21.24 -25.39 -30.28
N ALA A 23 21.00 -26.07 -29.16
CA ALA A 23 19.86 -26.97 -29.05
C ALA A 23 18.59 -26.16 -29.42
N PRO A 24 17.66 -26.73 -30.22
CA PRO A 24 16.41 -26.04 -30.52
C PRO A 24 15.76 -25.71 -29.16
N ALA A 25 15.52 -24.44 -28.93
CA ALA A 25 14.75 -23.98 -27.78
C ALA A 25 13.39 -24.69 -27.90
N LEU A 26 13.18 -25.70 -27.07
CA LEU A 26 11.87 -26.29 -26.84
C LEU A 26 10.95 -25.12 -26.55
N ALA A 27 9.96 -24.87 -27.41
CA ALA A 27 8.95 -23.86 -27.18
C ALA A 27 8.34 -24.17 -25.82
N GLN A 28 8.77 -23.39 -24.79
CA GLN A 28 8.22 -23.50 -23.44
C GLN A 28 6.73 -23.18 -23.59
N VAL A 29 5.87 -24.18 -23.33
CA VAL A 29 4.44 -23.94 -23.18
C VAL A 29 4.29 -22.81 -22.18
N PRO A 30 3.63 -21.69 -22.55
CA PRO A 30 3.51 -20.56 -21.66
C PRO A 30 2.90 -21.03 -20.34
N PRO A 31 3.43 -20.61 -19.19
CA PRO A 31 2.93 -21.05 -17.90
C PRO A 31 1.47 -20.63 -17.76
N VAL A 32 0.60 -21.58 -17.39
CA VAL A 32 -0.82 -21.30 -17.12
C VAL A 32 -0.90 -20.58 -15.77
N LEU A 33 -1.28 -19.31 -15.80
CA LEU A 33 -1.40 -18.47 -14.63
C LEU A 33 -2.75 -18.71 -13.93
N THR A 34 -2.71 -19.05 -12.64
CA THR A 34 -3.90 -19.12 -11.79
C THR A 34 -4.17 -17.77 -11.12
N LEU A 35 -5.42 -17.57 -10.65
CA LEU A 35 -5.77 -16.34 -9.91
C LEU A 35 -4.91 -16.16 -8.65
N GLU A 36 -4.65 -17.24 -7.92
CA GLU A 36 -3.81 -17.23 -6.72
C GLU A 36 -2.37 -16.80 -7.03
N GLN A 37 -1.79 -17.33 -8.11
CA GLN A 37 -0.46 -16.95 -8.56
C GLN A 37 -0.41 -15.48 -8.99
N ALA A 38 -1.42 -15.00 -9.73
CA ALA A 38 -1.50 -13.61 -10.18
C ALA A 38 -1.57 -12.64 -8.98
N VAL A 39 -2.40 -12.95 -7.98
CA VAL A 39 -2.50 -12.15 -6.76
C VAL A 39 -1.21 -12.24 -5.93
N GLY A 40 -0.63 -13.43 -5.78
CA GLY A 40 0.63 -13.63 -5.05
C GLY A 40 1.79 -12.82 -5.65
N GLU A 41 1.92 -12.79 -6.98
CA GLU A 41 2.94 -11.99 -7.66
C GLU A 41 2.68 -10.48 -7.51
N ALA A 42 1.43 -10.05 -7.65
CA ALA A 42 1.07 -8.66 -7.47
C ALA A 42 1.36 -8.18 -6.05
N LEU A 43 1.06 -8.98 -5.03
CA LEU A 43 1.40 -8.66 -3.64
C LEU A 43 2.91 -8.53 -3.40
N ALA A 44 3.72 -9.24 -4.19
CA ALA A 44 5.18 -9.21 -4.06
C ALA A 44 5.85 -8.09 -4.87
N ARG A 45 5.27 -7.65 -6.00
CA ARG A 45 5.95 -6.79 -6.99
C ARG A 45 5.23 -5.51 -7.34
N ASN A 46 3.97 -5.34 -6.94
CA ASN A 46 3.20 -4.15 -7.30
C ASN A 46 3.82 -2.89 -6.69
N GLU A 47 4.16 -1.91 -7.53
CA GLU A 47 4.83 -0.66 -7.12
C GLU A 47 4.07 0.10 -6.03
N ARG A 48 2.74 0.06 -6.05
CA ARG A 48 1.91 0.69 -5.03
C ARG A 48 2.16 0.08 -3.64
N LEU A 49 2.35 -1.24 -3.56
CA LEU A 49 2.64 -1.94 -2.30
C LEU A 49 4.08 -1.70 -1.85
N VAL A 50 5.02 -1.63 -2.78
CA VAL A 50 6.42 -1.25 -2.49
C VAL A 50 6.45 0.16 -1.88
N ASN A 51 5.81 1.15 -2.51
CA ASN A 51 5.72 2.51 -1.97
C ASN A 51 5.03 2.57 -0.59
N GLN A 52 4.04 1.70 -0.36
CA GLN A 52 3.38 1.61 0.94
C GLN A 52 4.30 0.97 2.00
N SER A 53 5.13 -0.02 1.63
CA SER A 53 6.14 -0.60 2.53
C SER A 53 7.19 0.43 2.93
N ASP A 54 7.59 1.34 2.02
CA ASP A 54 8.48 2.46 2.34
C ASP A 54 7.85 3.40 3.38
N SER A 55 6.53 3.61 3.33
CA SER A 55 5.80 4.38 4.35
C SER A 55 5.87 3.73 5.73
N ILE A 56 5.88 2.40 5.81
CA ILE A 56 6.11 1.66 7.06
C ILE A 56 7.53 1.89 7.58
N VAL A 57 8.54 1.80 6.71
CA VAL A 57 9.93 2.08 7.07
C VAL A 57 10.08 3.51 7.58
N GLN A 58 9.44 4.49 6.92
CA GLN A 58 9.44 5.88 7.35
C GLN A 58 8.78 6.06 8.73
N ALA A 59 7.67 5.37 8.99
CA ALA A 59 7.02 5.37 10.29
C ALA A 59 7.91 4.72 11.38
N ASP A 60 8.63 3.65 11.07
CA ASP A 60 9.61 3.02 11.96
C ASP A 60 10.79 3.94 12.28
N LEU A 61 11.31 4.67 11.30
CA LEU A 61 12.34 5.68 11.53
C LEU A 61 11.84 6.79 12.46
N GLY A 62 10.59 7.25 12.27
CA GLY A 62 9.92 8.19 13.17
C GLY A 62 9.77 7.65 14.59
N LEU A 63 9.44 6.38 14.74
CA LEU A 63 9.33 5.71 16.04
C LEU A 63 10.71 5.57 16.72
N ARG A 64 11.75 5.21 15.95
CA ARG A 64 13.14 5.16 16.45
C ARG A 64 13.60 6.53 16.93
N LEU A 65 13.29 7.60 16.19
CA LEU A 65 13.58 8.97 16.59
C LEU A 65 12.87 9.35 17.89
N ALA A 66 11.58 9.03 18.02
CA ALA A 66 10.80 9.28 19.24
C ALA A 66 11.36 8.51 20.45
N ARG A 67 11.76 7.25 20.26
CA ARG A 67 12.43 6.44 21.31
C ARG A 67 13.79 6.99 21.69
N ASN A 68 14.53 7.54 20.73
CA ASN A 68 15.84 8.12 20.96
C ASN A 68 15.80 9.35 21.88
N THR A 69 14.63 10.01 22.02
CA THR A 69 14.45 11.12 22.96
C THR A 69 14.69 10.70 24.42
N PHE A 70 14.47 9.42 24.75
CA PHE A 70 14.63 8.87 26.10
C PHE A 70 15.94 8.12 26.30
N ARG A 71 16.79 8.03 25.27
CA ARG A 71 18.11 7.42 25.38
C ARG A 71 19.13 8.46 25.84
N PRO A 72 20.18 8.04 26.56
CA PRO A 72 21.30 8.93 26.89
C PRO A 72 21.91 9.49 25.60
N LYS A 73 22.13 10.80 25.57
CA LYS A 73 22.81 11.49 24.47
C LYS A 73 24.15 11.97 25.00
N ILE A 74 25.21 11.57 24.34
CA ILE A 74 26.58 11.97 24.66
C ILE A 74 27.01 12.92 23.55
N THR A 75 27.34 14.17 23.93
CA THR A 75 27.75 15.21 23.00
C THR A 75 29.11 15.73 23.41
N PRO A 76 30.19 15.29 22.75
CA PRO A 76 31.50 15.91 22.91
C PRO A 76 31.53 17.26 22.19
N ASN A 77 32.01 18.30 22.88
CA ASN A 77 32.20 19.63 22.37
C ASN A 77 33.67 20.02 22.51
N ILE A 78 34.29 20.41 21.40
CA ILE A 78 35.65 20.92 21.37
C ILE A 78 35.57 22.31 20.73
N PHE A 79 36.02 23.31 21.47
CA PHE A 79 36.07 24.68 20.99
C PHE A 79 37.46 25.24 21.24
N GLY A 80 38.02 25.93 20.27
CA GLY A 80 39.33 26.61 20.41
C GLY A 80 39.28 27.96 19.73
N SER A 81 39.83 28.98 20.38
CA SER A 81 40.06 30.29 19.80
C SER A 81 41.54 30.40 19.39
N PHE A 82 41.80 30.73 18.14
CA PHE A 82 43.10 30.98 17.60
C PHE A 82 43.12 32.40 17.02
N GLY A 83 44.06 33.25 17.52
CA GLY A 83 44.15 34.61 17.03
C GLY A 83 45.14 35.43 17.85
N ARG A 84 45.34 36.71 17.46
CA ARG A 84 46.10 37.70 18.22
C ARG A 84 45.22 38.22 19.35
N THR A 85 44.95 37.38 20.34
CA THR A 85 44.24 37.75 21.57
C THR A 85 45.19 37.58 22.76
N ASP A 86 45.03 38.39 23.77
CA ASP A 86 45.84 38.32 24.98
C ASP A 86 45.64 37.01 25.77
N VAL A 87 44.63 36.22 25.42
CA VAL A 87 44.33 34.92 26.00
C VAL A 87 43.91 33.93 24.90
N SER A 88 44.66 32.87 24.71
CA SER A 88 44.22 31.70 23.94
C SER A 88 43.50 30.71 24.85
N SER A 89 42.32 30.30 24.48
CA SER A 89 41.53 29.33 25.26
C SER A 89 41.09 28.15 24.43
N GLN A 90 41.18 26.97 24.99
CA GLN A 90 40.65 25.74 24.43
C GLN A 90 39.69 25.12 25.44
N THR A 91 38.53 24.74 24.94
CA THR A 91 37.47 24.11 25.76
C THR A 91 37.24 22.71 25.29
N TYR A 92 37.34 21.76 26.20
CA TYR A 92 37.01 20.34 25.97
C TYR A 92 35.88 19.99 26.91
N ARG A 93 34.70 19.62 26.38
CA ARG A 93 33.52 19.34 27.19
C ARG A 93 32.80 18.10 26.67
N VAL A 94 32.33 17.27 27.57
CA VAL A 94 31.42 16.16 27.28
C VAL A 94 30.15 16.38 28.04
N ASP A 95 29.02 16.49 27.32
CA ASP A 95 27.70 16.59 27.89
C ASP A 95 26.95 15.29 27.68
N VAL A 96 26.41 14.70 28.75
CA VAL A 96 25.52 13.57 28.73
C VAL A 96 24.14 14.04 29.20
N SER A 97 23.13 13.87 28.35
CA SER A 97 21.75 14.24 28.74
C SER A 97 20.81 13.08 28.52
N GLN A 98 19.90 12.88 29.48
CA GLN A 98 18.86 11.84 29.36
C GLN A 98 17.54 12.40 29.88
N LYS A 99 16.49 12.25 29.06
CA LYS A 99 15.11 12.52 29.46
C LYS A 99 14.44 11.23 29.87
N LEU A 100 13.82 11.23 31.05
CA LEU A 100 13.07 10.09 31.56
C LEU A 100 11.60 10.18 31.15
N VAL A 101 10.91 9.05 31.17
CA VAL A 101 9.49 8.94 30.80
C VAL A 101 8.53 9.68 31.71
N THR A 102 9.02 10.14 32.87
CA THR A 102 8.30 11.00 33.85
C THR A 102 8.35 12.47 33.48
N GLY A 103 9.22 12.86 32.55
CA GLY A 103 9.53 14.24 32.20
C GLY A 103 10.79 14.77 32.90
N THR A 104 11.39 14.02 33.85
CA THR A 104 12.66 14.34 34.50
C THR A 104 13.78 14.38 33.50
N GLU A 105 14.66 15.38 33.59
CA GLU A 105 15.90 15.47 32.80
C GLU A 105 17.11 15.32 33.67
N LEU A 106 17.99 14.40 33.34
CA LEU A 106 19.31 14.21 33.91
C LEU A 106 20.36 14.76 32.96
N ARG A 107 21.21 15.68 33.43
CA ARG A 107 22.32 16.23 32.65
C ARG A 107 23.61 16.11 33.42
N LEU A 108 24.62 15.53 32.83
CA LEU A 108 25.97 15.48 33.33
C LEU A 108 26.87 16.20 32.31
N GLY A 109 27.49 17.29 32.72
CA GLY A 109 28.49 18.00 31.95
C GLY A 109 29.82 17.91 32.64
N ALA A 110 30.85 17.52 31.95
CA ALA A 110 32.23 17.56 32.44
C ALA A 110 33.12 18.20 31.35
N GLY A 111 33.86 19.20 31.73
CA GLY A 111 34.70 19.91 30.79
C GLY A 111 35.88 20.60 31.45
N THR A 112 36.82 21.01 30.64
CA THR A 112 37.97 21.82 31.04
C THR A 112 38.19 22.92 30.01
N VAL A 113 38.53 24.09 30.51
CA VAL A 113 38.96 25.24 29.75
C VAL A 113 40.44 25.45 30.05
N THR A 114 41.29 25.40 29.05
CA THR A 114 42.70 25.80 29.16
C THR A 114 42.76 27.31 28.88
N ALA A 115 43.35 28.06 29.81
CA ALA A 115 43.66 29.46 29.58
C ALA A 115 45.17 29.66 29.72
N GLN A 116 45.77 30.23 28.69
CA GLN A 116 47.17 30.62 28.71
C GLN A 116 47.23 32.13 28.91
N ILE A 117 47.81 32.57 30.01
CA ILE A 117 48.04 33.96 30.32
C ILE A 117 49.46 34.29 29.92
N PRO A 118 49.69 35.21 28.96
CA PRO A 118 51.02 35.64 28.60
C PRO A 118 51.75 36.23 29.83
N GLY A 119 53.00 35.82 30.08
CA GLY A 119 53.82 36.36 31.15
C GLY A 119 54.02 37.88 30.96
N GLN A 120 53.94 38.66 32.09
CA GLN A 120 54.27 40.08 32.03
C GLN A 120 55.76 40.26 31.63
N SER A 121 55.99 41.13 30.60
CA SER A 121 57.34 41.45 30.13
C SER A 121 58.21 41.93 31.29
N GLY A 122 59.16 41.10 31.74
CA GLY A 122 60.11 41.46 32.77
C GLY A 122 60.37 40.43 33.88
N THR A 123 59.58 39.38 33.97
CA THR A 123 59.85 38.27 34.88
C THR A 123 60.12 36.97 34.07
N SER A 124 61.11 36.20 34.48
CA SER A 124 61.52 34.93 33.86
C SER A 124 60.54 33.77 34.05
N GLU A 125 59.29 34.05 34.41
CA GLU A 125 58.20 33.08 34.48
C GLU A 125 57.53 32.98 33.14
N GLY A 126 57.69 31.82 32.52
CA GLY A 126 57.06 31.50 31.24
C GLY A 126 55.55 31.51 31.31
N ASP A 127 54.86 31.48 30.17
CA ASP A 127 53.40 31.42 30.04
C ASP A 127 52.80 30.41 31.03
N LEU A 128 51.91 30.86 31.88
CA LEU A 128 51.23 29.98 32.86
C LEU A 128 50.01 29.35 32.17
N LEU A 129 50.00 28.04 32.09
CA LEU A 129 48.86 27.25 31.57
C LEU A 129 48.02 26.74 32.77
N PHE A 130 46.78 27.14 32.82
CA PHE A 130 45.83 26.65 33.81
C PHE A 130 44.71 25.86 33.16
N TYR A 131 44.29 24.79 33.84
CA TYR A 131 43.15 23.96 33.49
C TYR A 131 42.01 24.25 34.48
N ASN A 132 40.98 24.92 33.97
CA ASN A 132 39.77 25.18 34.74
C ASN A 132 38.75 24.09 34.40
N ALA A 133 38.62 23.09 35.24
CA ALA A 133 37.65 22.02 35.04
C ALA A 133 36.34 22.32 35.77
N ASP A 134 35.23 22.05 35.08
CA ASP A 134 33.90 22.02 35.67
C ASP A 134 33.22 20.67 35.45
N THR A 135 32.63 20.13 36.51
CA THR A 135 31.77 18.96 36.45
C THR A 135 30.44 19.31 37.08
N THR A 136 29.35 19.16 36.34
CA THR A 136 28.04 19.52 36.83
C THR A 136 27.06 18.37 36.53
N LEU A 137 26.45 17.80 37.57
CA LEU A 137 25.34 16.88 37.46
C LEU A 137 24.06 17.63 37.83
N THR A 138 23.11 17.74 36.93
CA THR A 138 21.82 18.39 37.14
C THR A 138 20.69 17.41 36.96
N LEU A 139 19.80 17.32 37.96
CA LEU A 139 18.53 16.65 37.88
C LEU A 139 17.43 17.72 37.86
N SER A 140 16.69 17.82 36.77
CA SER A 140 15.56 18.74 36.60
C SER A 140 14.26 17.97 36.57
N GLN A 141 13.37 18.25 37.51
CA GLN A 141 12.07 17.61 37.63
C GLN A 141 10.96 18.67 37.44
N PRO A 142 10.20 18.60 36.32
CA PRO A 142 9.02 19.43 36.18
C PRO A 142 7.93 18.97 37.15
N LEU A 143 7.25 19.92 37.81
CA LEU A 143 6.19 19.67 38.80
C LEU A 143 4.79 19.95 38.23
N LEU A 144 4.66 20.88 37.29
CA LEU A 144 3.38 21.25 36.67
C LEU A 144 3.42 21.06 35.13
N ARG A 145 3.91 22.06 34.40
CA ARG A 145 4.01 21.95 32.93
C ARG A 145 5.09 20.93 32.55
N GLY A 146 4.74 19.97 31.75
CA GLY A 146 5.66 18.90 31.33
C GLY A 146 5.68 17.69 32.27
N PHE A 147 4.99 17.76 33.43
CA PHE A 147 4.93 16.65 34.36
C PHE A 147 3.99 15.53 33.91
N GLY A 148 4.42 14.29 34.16
CA GLY A 148 3.61 13.10 34.01
C GLY A 148 3.88 12.35 32.71
N ARG A 149 3.72 11.01 32.79
CA ARG A 149 4.05 10.07 31.68
C ARG A 149 3.27 10.36 30.39
N SER A 150 2.00 10.76 30.50
CA SER A 150 1.15 11.06 29.35
C SER A 150 1.66 12.27 28.55
N VAL A 151 2.19 13.29 29.25
CA VAL A 151 2.74 14.50 28.63
C VAL A 151 4.15 14.24 28.11
N ALA A 152 5.00 13.62 28.91
CA ALA A 152 6.41 13.36 28.56
C ALA A 152 6.55 12.38 27.38
N ARG A 153 5.69 11.35 27.31
CA ARG A 153 5.72 10.32 26.25
C ARG A 153 4.89 10.66 25.02
N ARG A 154 4.29 11.84 24.94
CA ARG A 154 3.39 12.19 23.85
C ARG A 154 3.96 11.91 22.46
N SER A 155 5.18 12.38 22.18
CA SER A 155 5.83 12.17 20.88
C SER A 155 6.03 10.67 20.55
N LEU A 156 6.33 9.87 21.58
CA LEU A 156 6.46 8.42 21.45
C LEU A 156 5.10 7.78 21.14
N THR A 157 4.04 8.10 21.91
CA THR A 157 2.70 7.56 21.70
C THR A 157 2.16 7.92 20.30
N SER A 158 2.32 9.17 19.86
CA SER A 158 1.93 9.56 18.49
C SER A 158 2.74 8.84 17.40
N ALA A 159 4.03 8.52 17.64
CA ALA A 159 4.83 7.75 16.71
C ALA A 159 4.42 6.26 16.68
N GLU A 160 4.06 5.68 17.84
CA GLU A 160 3.51 4.32 17.94
C GLU A 160 2.19 4.20 17.18
N LEU A 161 1.29 5.17 17.33
CA LEU A 161 0.03 5.22 16.58
C LEU A 161 0.24 5.35 15.08
N ARG A 162 1.15 6.24 14.64
CA ARG A 162 1.50 6.37 13.22
C ARG A 162 2.06 5.08 12.62
N ARG A 163 2.89 4.36 13.40
CA ARG A 163 3.41 3.07 12.94
C ARG A 163 2.30 2.02 12.78
N ALA A 164 1.41 1.92 13.76
CA ALA A 164 0.25 1.02 13.69
C ALA A 164 -0.73 1.41 12.57
N ASP A 165 -0.84 2.71 12.26
CA ASP A 165 -1.65 3.18 11.13
C ASP A 165 -1.03 2.82 9.78
N ALA A 166 0.29 2.95 9.64
CA ALA A 166 1.00 2.52 8.43
C ALA A 166 0.81 1.02 8.14
N ASP A 167 0.80 0.15 9.18
CA ASP A 167 0.50 -1.28 9.02
C ASP A 167 -0.93 -1.53 8.52
N ARG A 168 -1.91 -0.81 9.09
CA ARG A 168 -3.31 -0.91 8.61
C ARG A 168 -3.46 -0.44 7.17
N GLN A 169 -2.78 0.66 6.80
CA GLN A 169 -2.79 1.16 5.42
C GLN A 169 -2.16 0.17 4.44
N GLN A 170 -1.07 -0.51 4.83
CA GLN A 170 -0.48 -1.59 4.03
C GLN A 170 -1.50 -2.71 3.81
N SER A 171 -2.15 -3.19 4.87
CA SER A 171 -3.14 -4.26 4.77
C SER A 171 -4.35 -3.85 3.90
N MET A 172 -4.81 -2.60 3.98
CA MET A 172 -5.86 -2.09 3.10
C MET A 172 -5.41 -2.01 1.64
N ALA A 173 -4.17 -1.58 1.39
CA ALA A 173 -3.61 -1.54 0.04
C ALA A 173 -3.47 -2.96 -0.56
N GLU A 174 -3.04 -3.95 0.24
CA GLU A 174 -2.97 -5.36 -0.18
C GLU A 174 -4.35 -5.90 -0.58
N GLN A 175 -5.39 -5.64 0.23
CA GLN A 175 -6.76 -6.03 -0.08
C GLN A 175 -7.26 -5.38 -1.37
N GLN A 176 -6.99 -4.09 -1.55
CA GLN A 176 -7.41 -3.36 -2.75
C GLN A 176 -6.71 -3.87 -4.00
N VAL A 177 -5.38 -4.05 -3.97
CA VAL A 177 -4.59 -4.59 -5.08
C VAL A 177 -5.08 -6.00 -5.45
N ALA A 178 -5.33 -6.86 -4.46
CA ALA A 178 -5.84 -8.21 -4.71
C ALA A 178 -7.20 -8.21 -5.43
N VAL A 179 -8.13 -7.33 -5.03
CA VAL A 179 -9.43 -7.18 -5.71
C VAL A 179 -9.26 -6.62 -7.12
N GLU A 180 -8.36 -5.65 -7.33
CA GLU A 180 -8.07 -5.07 -8.64
C GLU A 180 -7.45 -6.12 -9.58
N VAL A 181 -6.50 -6.94 -9.08
CA VAL A 181 -5.88 -8.04 -9.84
C VAL A 181 -6.91 -9.12 -10.18
N ALA A 182 -7.76 -9.51 -9.23
CA ALA A 182 -8.83 -10.48 -9.49
C ALA A 182 -9.82 -9.97 -10.54
N ALA A 183 -10.17 -8.68 -10.50
CA ALA A 183 -11.03 -8.08 -11.51
C ALA A 183 -10.37 -8.07 -12.91
N ALA A 184 -9.07 -7.76 -12.98
CA ALA A 184 -8.32 -7.82 -14.23
C ALA A 184 -8.18 -9.26 -14.74
N TYR A 185 -7.94 -10.22 -13.85
CA TYR A 185 -7.87 -11.64 -14.19
C TYR A 185 -9.19 -12.14 -14.81
N TYR A 186 -10.31 -11.92 -14.13
CA TYR A 186 -11.63 -12.31 -14.66
C TYR A 186 -11.98 -11.53 -15.93
N ARG A 187 -11.44 -10.34 -16.13
CA ARG A 187 -11.57 -9.61 -17.39
C ARG A 187 -10.84 -10.35 -18.53
N VAL A 188 -9.61 -10.85 -18.31
CA VAL A 188 -8.89 -11.66 -19.32
C VAL A 188 -9.70 -12.91 -19.66
N VAL A 189 -10.16 -13.66 -18.64
CA VAL A 189 -10.97 -14.88 -18.84
C VAL A 189 -12.26 -14.57 -19.64
N SER A 190 -12.96 -13.48 -19.29
CA SER A 190 -14.17 -13.09 -20.01
C SER A 190 -13.89 -12.69 -21.46
N GLN A 191 -12.80 -11.97 -21.73
CA GLN A 191 -12.42 -11.61 -23.10
C GLN A 191 -12.03 -12.84 -23.95
N GLN A 192 -11.32 -13.81 -23.37
CA GLN A 192 -11.04 -15.08 -24.05
C GLN A 192 -12.35 -15.81 -24.44
N ALA A 193 -13.31 -15.88 -23.53
CA ALA A 193 -14.60 -16.48 -23.83
C ALA A 193 -15.39 -15.70 -24.90
N LEU A 194 -15.28 -14.37 -24.93
CA LEU A 194 -15.89 -13.53 -25.98
C LEU A 194 -15.25 -13.78 -27.37
N VAL A 195 -13.93 -14.02 -27.43
CA VAL A 195 -13.28 -14.42 -28.71
C VAL A 195 -13.85 -15.73 -29.23
N ASP A 196 -14.10 -16.70 -28.36
CA ASP A 196 -14.67 -17.98 -28.76
C ASP A 196 -16.11 -17.83 -29.26
N VAL A 197 -16.93 -17.03 -28.58
CA VAL A 197 -18.30 -16.71 -29.03
C VAL A 197 -18.29 -15.96 -30.37
N ALA A 198 -17.43 -14.96 -30.52
CA ALA A 198 -17.29 -14.18 -31.75
C ALA A 198 -16.81 -15.07 -32.92
N ARG A 199 -15.87 -16.00 -32.68
CA ARG A 199 -15.40 -16.98 -33.68
C ARG A 199 -16.53 -17.88 -34.14
N GLN A 200 -17.34 -18.40 -33.22
CA GLN A 200 -18.49 -19.22 -33.55
C GLN A 200 -19.55 -18.43 -34.35
N SER A 201 -19.81 -17.18 -33.93
CA SER A 201 -20.74 -16.29 -34.65
C SER A 201 -20.25 -16.06 -36.11
N LEU A 202 -18.96 -15.78 -36.29
CA LEU A 202 -18.36 -15.60 -37.60
C LEU A 202 -18.51 -16.86 -38.49
N GLN A 203 -18.29 -18.05 -37.89
CA GLN A 203 -18.48 -19.30 -38.62
C GLN A 203 -19.94 -19.54 -39.05
N ARG A 204 -20.91 -19.18 -38.16
CA ARG A 204 -22.33 -19.27 -38.47
C ARG A 204 -22.72 -18.26 -39.55
N ALA A 205 -22.23 -17.02 -39.47
CA ALA A 205 -22.45 -15.99 -40.51
C ALA A 205 -21.91 -16.41 -41.88
N ARG A 206 -20.71 -16.99 -41.94
CA ARG A 206 -20.14 -17.51 -43.20
C ARG A 206 -20.99 -18.64 -43.79
N ARG A 207 -21.43 -19.60 -42.97
CA ARG A 207 -22.33 -20.66 -43.41
C ARG A 207 -23.65 -20.13 -43.97
N LEU A 208 -24.23 -19.09 -43.33
CA LEU A 208 -25.46 -18.44 -43.81
C LEU A 208 -25.23 -17.74 -45.14
N ARG A 209 -24.12 -17.05 -45.34
CA ARG A 209 -23.73 -16.43 -46.61
C ARG A 209 -23.63 -17.49 -47.72
N ASP A 210 -22.86 -18.56 -47.50
CA ASP A 210 -22.67 -19.63 -48.47
C ASP A 210 -23.99 -20.30 -48.89
N ALA A 211 -24.89 -20.54 -47.92
CA ALA A 211 -26.23 -21.05 -48.13
C ALA A 211 -27.12 -20.05 -48.89
N SER A 212 -26.99 -18.77 -48.68
CA SER A 212 -27.75 -17.72 -49.36
C SER A 212 -27.29 -17.55 -50.79
N GLU A 213 -25.96 -17.63 -51.06
CA GLU A 213 -25.38 -17.59 -52.40
C GLU A 213 -25.85 -18.82 -53.25
N ALA A 214 -25.76 -20.03 -52.67
CA ALA A 214 -26.25 -21.24 -53.34
C ALA A 214 -27.76 -21.21 -53.66
N LYS A 215 -28.57 -20.63 -52.76
CA LYS A 215 -30.01 -20.43 -52.99
C LYS A 215 -30.31 -19.36 -54.04
N LEU A 216 -29.48 -18.31 -54.13
CA LEU A 216 -29.59 -17.31 -55.21
C LEU A 216 -29.35 -17.94 -56.59
N ASP A 217 -28.26 -18.75 -56.71
CA ASP A 217 -27.93 -19.46 -57.92
C ASP A 217 -29.06 -20.41 -58.37
N ALA A 218 -29.79 -20.98 -57.40
CA ALA A 218 -30.97 -21.77 -57.60
C ALA A 218 -32.26 -20.95 -57.87
N GLY A 219 -32.20 -19.61 -57.81
CA GLY A 219 -33.35 -18.72 -57.99
C GLY A 219 -34.35 -18.70 -56.81
N LEU A 220 -33.95 -19.22 -55.65
CA LEU A 220 -34.84 -19.40 -54.46
C LEU A 220 -34.85 -18.20 -53.49
N VAL A 221 -33.88 -17.29 -53.57
CA VAL A 221 -33.78 -16.09 -52.72
C VAL A 221 -33.40 -14.86 -53.54
N SER A 222 -33.58 -13.68 -52.96
CA SER A 222 -33.24 -12.42 -53.61
C SER A 222 -31.75 -12.06 -53.44
N GLN A 223 -31.21 -11.22 -54.35
CA GLN A 223 -29.87 -10.66 -54.20
C GLN A 223 -29.73 -9.86 -52.88
N LEU A 224 -30.84 -9.24 -52.39
CA LEU A 224 -30.85 -8.54 -51.12
C LEU A 224 -30.54 -9.48 -49.93
N ASP A 225 -30.98 -10.72 -49.98
CA ASP A 225 -30.71 -11.71 -48.93
C ASP A 225 -29.22 -12.09 -48.90
N VAL A 226 -28.56 -12.19 -50.05
CA VAL A 226 -27.11 -12.40 -50.13
C VAL A 226 -26.36 -11.19 -49.57
N LEU A 227 -26.75 -9.96 -49.93
CA LEU A 227 -26.10 -8.75 -49.40
C LEU A 227 -26.25 -8.65 -47.89
N ARG A 228 -27.39 -9.02 -47.31
CA ARG A 228 -27.58 -9.05 -45.84
C ARG A 228 -26.68 -10.09 -45.15
N SER A 229 -26.51 -11.26 -45.73
CA SER A 229 -25.61 -12.30 -45.20
C SER A 229 -24.15 -11.87 -45.29
N GLN A 230 -23.74 -11.22 -46.39
CA GLN A 230 -22.39 -10.63 -46.52
C GLN A 230 -22.15 -9.52 -45.49
N GLN A 231 -23.14 -8.65 -45.23
CA GLN A 231 -23.08 -7.64 -44.18
C GLN A 231 -22.93 -8.29 -42.80
N LEU A 232 -23.65 -9.37 -42.48
CA LEU A 232 -23.49 -10.10 -41.23
C LEU A 232 -22.09 -10.66 -41.05
N VAL A 233 -21.49 -11.21 -42.12
CA VAL A 233 -20.10 -11.70 -42.11
C VAL A 233 -19.14 -10.56 -41.78
N ALA A 234 -19.26 -9.40 -42.43
CA ALA A 234 -18.41 -8.25 -42.20
C ALA A 234 -18.53 -7.75 -40.73
N GLN A 235 -19.76 -7.68 -40.18
CA GLN A 235 -19.98 -7.33 -38.78
C GLN A 235 -19.37 -8.35 -37.81
N ALA A 236 -19.52 -9.65 -38.10
CA ALA A 236 -18.93 -10.71 -37.27
C ALA A 236 -17.40 -10.72 -37.31
N GLU A 237 -16.78 -10.36 -38.47
CA GLU A 237 -15.32 -10.20 -38.58
C GLU A 237 -14.81 -9.04 -37.73
N ILE A 238 -15.46 -7.88 -37.77
CA ILE A 238 -15.12 -6.74 -36.91
C ILE A 238 -15.21 -7.16 -35.46
N GLN A 239 -16.32 -7.79 -35.03
CA GLN A 239 -16.51 -8.21 -33.64
C GLN A 239 -15.45 -9.23 -33.19
N PHE A 240 -15.02 -10.12 -34.09
CA PHE A 240 -13.96 -11.08 -33.80
C PHE A 240 -12.61 -10.39 -33.57
N PHE A 241 -12.21 -9.45 -34.44
CA PHE A 241 -10.99 -8.69 -34.30
C PHE A 241 -11.00 -7.80 -33.05
N ASP A 242 -12.12 -7.13 -32.79
CA ASP A 242 -12.30 -6.33 -31.56
C ASP A 242 -12.16 -7.18 -30.28
N SER A 243 -12.72 -8.41 -30.33
CA SER A 243 -12.59 -9.34 -29.19
C SER A 243 -11.15 -9.80 -28.99
N GLN A 244 -10.39 -10.02 -30.08
CA GLN A 244 -8.97 -10.37 -30.00
C GLN A 244 -8.15 -9.20 -29.39
N ALA A 245 -8.35 -7.99 -29.89
CA ALA A 245 -7.69 -6.80 -29.32
C ALA A 245 -8.04 -6.65 -27.83
N GLY A 246 -9.30 -6.87 -27.46
CA GLY A 246 -9.74 -6.81 -26.06
C GLY A 246 -9.06 -7.83 -25.14
N VAL A 247 -8.61 -8.99 -25.65
CA VAL A 247 -7.80 -9.94 -24.88
C VAL A 247 -6.42 -9.38 -24.59
N GLU A 248 -5.76 -8.80 -25.61
CA GLU A 248 -4.42 -8.22 -25.43
C GLU A 248 -4.47 -7.03 -24.47
N ASP A 249 -5.45 -6.12 -24.60
CA ASP A 249 -5.66 -4.99 -23.67
C ASP A 249 -5.87 -5.48 -22.22
N ALA A 250 -6.67 -6.54 -22.05
CA ALA A 250 -6.93 -7.10 -20.72
C ALA A 250 -5.67 -7.77 -20.12
N ARG A 251 -4.86 -8.44 -20.95
CA ARG A 251 -3.58 -9.03 -20.54
C ARG A 251 -2.57 -7.96 -20.15
N ASP A 252 -2.44 -6.91 -20.92
CA ASP A 252 -1.54 -5.79 -20.61
C ASP A 252 -1.91 -5.16 -19.29
N ARG A 253 -3.20 -4.96 -19.03
CA ARG A 253 -3.70 -4.46 -17.75
C ARG A 253 -3.36 -5.38 -16.59
N LEU A 254 -3.52 -6.70 -16.76
CA LEU A 254 -3.18 -7.68 -15.73
C LEU A 254 -1.66 -7.70 -15.47
N THR A 255 -0.86 -7.69 -16.54
CA THR A 255 0.61 -7.64 -16.50
C THR A 255 1.10 -6.42 -15.71
N PHE A 256 0.54 -5.26 -15.99
CA PHE A 256 0.84 -4.02 -15.27
C PHE A 256 0.53 -4.14 -13.76
N LEU A 257 -0.64 -4.67 -13.41
CA LEU A 257 -1.04 -4.84 -12.00
C LEU A 257 -0.18 -5.85 -11.25
N MET A 258 0.34 -6.88 -11.94
CA MET A 258 1.28 -7.84 -11.37
C MET A 258 2.71 -7.29 -11.21
N GLY A 259 3.01 -6.11 -11.78
CA GLY A 259 4.37 -5.55 -11.80
C GLY A 259 5.31 -6.32 -12.72
N ARG A 260 4.79 -6.98 -13.77
CA ARG A 260 5.57 -7.63 -14.83
C ARG A 260 5.83 -6.67 -15.99
N THR A 261 6.77 -7.03 -16.85
CA THR A 261 6.97 -6.34 -18.12
C THR A 261 5.97 -6.85 -19.18
N THR A 262 5.56 -6.00 -20.11
CA THR A 262 4.60 -6.34 -21.18
C THR A 262 5.11 -7.43 -22.15
N ALA A 263 6.39 -7.78 -22.09
CA ALA A 263 6.98 -8.84 -22.91
C ALA A 263 6.64 -10.26 -22.42
N ASP A 264 6.18 -10.43 -21.19
CA ASP A 264 5.91 -11.74 -20.59
C ASP A 264 4.59 -12.31 -21.10
N ARG A 265 4.66 -13.39 -21.88
CA ARG A 265 3.48 -14.11 -22.37
C ARG A 265 3.09 -15.20 -21.37
N PHE A 266 1.81 -15.25 -21.04
CA PHE A 266 1.21 -16.28 -20.18
C PHE A 266 -0.20 -16.62 -20.69
N GLU A 267 -0.64 -17.82 -20.38
CA GLU A 267 -2.03 -18.23 -20.55
C GLU A 267 -2.74 -18.16 -19.20
N VAL A 268 -4.02 -17.80 -19.21
CA VAL A 268 -4.83 -17.70 -18.00
C VAL A 268 -5.75 -18.91 -17.92
N HIS A 269 -5.87 -19.49 -16.73
CA HIS A 269 -6.83 -20.59 -16.52
C HIS A 269 -8.26 -20.08 -16.68
N ALA A 270 -8.98 -20.63 -17.68
CA ALA A 270 -10.28 -20.13 -18.11
C ALA A 270 -11.44 -20.62 -17.22
N ALA A 271 -11.44 -20.28 -15.94
CA ALA A 271 -12.51 -20.65 -15.02
C ALA A 271 -12.98 -19.46 -14.20
N ILE A 272 -14.29 -19.18 -14.20
CA ILE A 272 -14.93 -18.21 -13.32
C ILE A 272 -15.86 -18.95 -12.37
N PRO A 273 -15.68 -18.81 -11.04
CA PRO A 273 -16.52 -19.50 -10.06
C PRO A 273 -17.96 -18.98 -10.12
N ARG A 274 -18.91 -19.90 -10.05
CA ARG A 274 -20.34 -19.55 -10.00
C ARG A 274 -20.67 -18.97 -8.63
N PRO A 275 -21.31 -17.81 -8.55
CA PRO A 275 -21.65 -17.18 -7.28
C PRO A 275 -22.74 -17.97 -6.54
N SER A 276 -22.63 -18.09 -5.20
CA SER A 276 -23.67 -18.66 -4.36
C SER A 276 -24.87 -17.71 -4.23
N PRO A 277 -26.10 -18.23 -4.36
CA PRO A 277 -27.33 -17.43 -4.21
C PRO A 277 -27.75 -17.18 -2.76
N GLU A 278 -26.96 -17.56 -1.77
CA GLU A 278 -27.33 -17.45 -0.35
C GLU A 278 -27.67 -16.01 0.05
N PRO A 279 -28.80 -15.79 0.76
CA PRO A 279 -29.19 -14.47 1.23
C PRO A 279 -28.22 -13.99 2.33
N ILE A 280 -27.87 -12.71 2.30
CA ILE A 280 -27.00 -12.07 3.30
C ILE A 280 -27.84 -11.15 4.16
N ASP A 281 -27.79 -11.37 5.49
CA ASP A 281 -28.43 -10.45 6.44
C ASP A 281 -27.63 -9.14 6.52
N VAL A 282 -28.30 -8.05 6.15
CA VAL A 282 -27.72 -6.69 6.14
C VAL A 282 -27.27 -6.25 7.53
N ALA A 283 -28.03 -6.61 8.58
CA ALA A 283 -27.69 -6.19 9.94
C ALA A 283 -26.43 -6.87 10.44
N GLN A 284 -26.34 -8.19 10.23
CA GLN A 284 -25.12 -8.96 10.58
C GLN A 284 -23.91 -8.50 9.77
N ALA A 285 -24.06 -8.30 8.47
CA ALA A 285 -23.01 -7.81 7.58
C ALA A 285 -22.50 -6.43 8.01
N THR A 286 -23.39 -5.50 8.38
CA THR A 286 -23.02 -4.17 8.87
C THR A 286 -22.26 -4.26 10.19
N THR A 287 -22.71 -5.08 11.14
CA THR A 287 -22.02 -5.29 12.42
C THR A 287 -20.62 -5.86 12.20
N LEU A 288 -20.48 -6.84 11.31
CA LEU A 288 -19.21 -7.42 10.94
C LEU A 288 -18.25 -6.38 10.31
N ALA A 289 -18.75 -5.55 9.41
CA ALA A 289 -17.96 -4.49 8.78
C ALA A 289 -17.49 -3.44 9.80
N LEU A 290 -18.35 -2.99 10.71
CA LEU A 290 -17.99 -2.05 11.76
C LEU A 290 -16.94 -2.60 12.73
N GLY A 291 -16.89 -3.93 12.92
CA GLY A 291 -15.88 -4.59 13.77
C GLY A 291 -14.53 -4.75 13.09
N ASN A 292 -14.50 -5.04 11.79
CA ASN A 292 -13.29 -5.50 11.10
C ASN A 292 -12.63 -4.46 10.18
N ARG A 293 -13.35 -3.44 9.74
CA ARG A 293 -12.79 -2.45 8.78
C ARG A 293 -11.61 -1.67 9.37
N LEU A 294 -10.48 -1.77 8.73
CA LEU A 294 -9.21 -1.16 9.16
C LEU A 294 -9.24 0.37 9.05
N ASP A 295 -9.98 0.94 8.08
CA ASP A 295 -10.15 2.40 7.95
C ASP A 295 -10.90 3.01 9.14
N LEU A 296 -11.93 2.32 9.67
CA LEU A 296 -12.62 2.73 10.88
C LEU A 296 -11.69 2.65 12.10
N GLN A 297 -10.92 1.58 12.23
CA GLN A 297 -9.93 1.44 13.31
C GLN A 297 -8.90 2.59 13.28
N SER A 298 -8.44 2.99 12.09
CA SER A 298 -7.54 4.13 11.91
C SER A 298 -8.19 5.45 12.33
N ARG A 299 -9.46 5.67 12.01
CA ARG A 299 -10.21 6.87 12.43
C ARG A 299 -10.44 6.91 13.93
N VAL A 300 -10.77 5.78 14.54
CA VAL A 300 -10.92 5.65 16.00
C VAL A 300 -9.58 5.95 16.70
N ALA A 301 -8.46 5.38 16.22
CA ALA A 301 -7.14 5.67 16.77
C ALA A 301 -6.77 7.17 16.64
N SER A 302 -7.11 7.82 15.51
CA SER A 302 -6.90 9.26 15.33
C SER A 302 -7.73 10.11 16.28
N ARG A 303 -8.98 9.70 16.58
CA ARG A 303 -9.83 10.35 17.60
C ARG A 303 -9.19 10.26 18.99
N ASP A 304 -8.69 9.08 19.35
CA ASP A 304 -8.08 8.83 20.66
C ASP A 304 -6.76 9.62 20.82
N ASP A 305 -6.00 9.78 19.71
CA ASP A 305 -4.82 10.66 19.73
C ASP A 305 -5.19 12.14 19.91
N ALA A 306 -6.28 12.59 19.28
CA ALA A 306 -6.79 13.95 19.48
C ALA A 306 -7.24 14.22 20.92
N GLU A 307 -7.80 13.23 21.63
CA GLU A 307 -8.11 13.33 23.05
C GLU A 307 -6.84 13.45 23.91
N ASN A 308 -5.79 12.71 23.58
CA ASN A 308 -4.49 12.86 24.24
C ASN A 308 -3.87 14.23 23.94
N GLN A 309 -4.11 14.80 22.74
CA GLN A 309 -3.68 16.14 22.38
C GLN A 309 -4.29 17.22 23.28
N ILE A 310 -5.57 17.11 23.62
CA ILE A 310 -6.22 18.04 24.55
C ILE A 310 -5.54 18.01 25.94
N ARG A 311 -5.25 16.80 26.45
CA ARG A 311 -4.54 16.65 27.75
C ARG A 311 -3.18 17.34 27.72
N PHE A 312 -2.46 17.20 26.63
CA PHE A 312 -1.18 17.88 26.43
C PHE A 312 -1.36 19.40 26.34
N ALA A 313 -2.26 19.90 25.48
CA ALA A 313 -2.51 21.32 25.31
C ALA A 313 -2.98 21.98 26.63
N ARG A 314 -3.82 21.28 27.40
CA ARG A 314 -4.23 21.73 28.74
C ARG A 314 -3.05 21.83 29.70
N ASN A 315 -2.10 20.87 29.66
CA ASN A 315 -0.90 20.90 30.48
C ASN A 315 0.01 22.11 30.10
N GLN A 316 0.02 22.53 28.83
CA GLN A 316 0.79 23.69 28.38
C GLN A 316 0.25 25.03 28.91
N LEU A 317 -1.01 25.09 29.40
CA LEU A 317 -1.58 26.25 30.08
C LEU A 317 -1.05 26.44 31.51
N LEU A 318 -0.45 25.41 32.10
CA LEU A 318 0.09 25.47 33.45
C LEU A 318 1.39 26.28 33.48
N PRO A 319 1.67 26.97 34.64
CA PRO A 319 2.98 27.55 34.89
C PRO A 319 4.07 26.50 34.80
N GLN A 320 5.24 26.86 34.33
CA GLN A 320 6.42 26.02 34.46
C GLN A 320 6.93 26.14 35.92
N VAL A 321 7.01 25.02 36.59
CA VAL A 321 7.58 24.92 37.94
C VAL A 321 8.49 23.72 37.94
N ASP A 322 9.79 23.95 38.01
CA ASP A 322 10.80 22.89 38.00
C ASP A 322 11.61 22.92 39.30
N VAL A 323 11.88 21.75 39.85
CA VAL A 323 12.88 21.57 40.89
C VAL A 323 14.16 21.12 40.24
N ASN A 324 15.24 21.82 40.49
CA ASN A 324 16.57 21.54 39.99
C ASN A 324 17.50 21.18 41.15
N LEU A 325 18.08 20.00 41.06
CA LEU A 325 19.16 19.57 41.97
C LEU A 325 20.44 19.62 41.17
N ALA A 326 21.40 20.42 41.62
CA ALA A 326 22.70 20.53 40.95
C ALA A 326 23.81 20.13 41.91
N LEU A 327 24.69 19.27 41.44
CA LEU A 327 25.96 18.94 42.08
C LEU A 327 27.05 19.47 41.17
N THR A 328 27.76 20.50 41.61
CA THR A 328 28.77 21.18 40.80
C THR A 328 30.13 21.12 41.48
N ARG A 329 31.14 20.84 40.70
CA ARG A 329 32.53 20.99 41.11
C ARG A 329 33.25 21.87 40.10
N ARG A 330 34.05 22.82 40.65
CA ARG A 330 34.94 23.64 39.86
C ARG A 330 36.32 23.59 40.49
N GLU A 331 37.35 23.32 39.67
CA GLU A 331 38.71 23.30 40.16
C GLU A 331 39.65 23.87 39.10
N THR A 332 40.64 24.61 39.59
CA THR A 332 41.74 25.12 38.75
C THR A 332 43.03 24.40 39.15
N ALA A 333 43.64 23.74 38.20
CA ALA A 333 44.89 23.01 38.44
C ALA A 333 45.93 23.27 37.31
N PRO A 334 47.22 23.15 37.64
CA PRO A 334 48.28 23.30 36.63
C PRO A 334 48.37 22.10 35.69
N SER A 335 47.62 21.03 35.92
CA SER A 335 47.59 19.85 35.06
C SER A 335 46.18 19.41 34.75
N PHE A 336 45.99 18.90 33.55
CA PHE A 336 44.70 18.36 33.07
C PHE A 336 44.12 17.28 34.02
N ARG A 337 44.93 16.35 34.46
CA ARG A 337 44.51 15.24 35.31
C ARG A 337 44.16 15.73 36.73
N GLY A 338 44.92 16.72 37.25
CA GLY A 338 44.71 17.28 38.56
C GLY A 338 43.38 18.08 38.67
N SER A 339 42.88 18.62 37.54
CA SER A 339 41.65 19.37 37.53
C SER A 339 40.38 18.49 37.65
N PHE A 340 40.48 17.16 37.50
CA PHE A 340 39.36 16.19 37.61
C PHE A 340 39.48 15.33 38.90
N GLY A 341 39.67 15.93 40.06
CA GLY A 341 39.59 15.19 41.32
C GLY A 341 38.13 14.82 41.71
N LEU A 342 37.95 14.02 42.75
CA LEU A 342 36.65 13.58 43.23
C LEU A 342 36.13 14.31 44.48
N ASP A 343 36.92 15.27 45.02
CA ASP A 343 36.59 16.00 46.25
C ASP A 343 36.05 17.41 45.97
N GLY A 344 35.33 18.00 46.92
CA GLY A 344 34.92 19.40 46.86
C GLY A 344 33.65 19.71 46.05
N TYR A 345 32.70 18.77 45.94
CA TYR A 345 31.41 19.05 45.33
C TYR A 345 30.53 19.98 46.14
N GLN A 346 29.89 20.92 45.45
CA GLN A 346 28.89 21.82 46.01
C GLN A 346 27.50 21.34 45.58
N PHE A 347 26.59 21.19 46.51
CA PHE A 347 25.21 20.85 46.30
C PHE A 347 24.32 22.11 46.34
N ALA A 348 23.46 22.24 45.31
CA ALA A 348 22.47 23.31 45.27
C ALA A 348 21.11 22.77 44.87
N THR A 349 20.07 23.22 45.57
CA THR A 349 18.67 22.98 45.17
C THR A 349 18.05 24.34 44.87
N PHE A 350 17.45 24.46 43.69
CA PHE A 350 16.76 25.70 43.31
C PHE A 350 15.46 25.40 42.56
N PHE A 351 14.50 26.29 42.70
CA PHE A 351 13.23 26.25 42.03
C PHE A 351 13.23 27.23 40.85
N THR A 352 12.75 26.78 39.72
CA THR A 352 12.50 27.66 38.57
C THR A 352 11.00 27.79 38.39
N ILE A 353 10.47 29.00 38.50
CA ILE A 353 9.07 29.32 38.26
C ILE A 353 9.01 30.29 37.09
N ALA A 354 8.38 29.89 35.98
CA ALA A 354 8.20 30.74 34.82
C ALA A 354 6.76 30.66 34.34
N MET A 355 6.16 31.82 34.16
CA MET A 355 4.80 31.93 33.67
C MET A 355 4.71 33.12 32.72
N PRO A 356 4.49 32.91 31.42
CA PRO A 356 4.30 34.01 30.48
C PRO A 356 3.04 34.79 30.87
N VAL A 357 3.11 36.13 30.85
CA VAL A 357 1.97 37.01 31.09
C VAL A 357 0.96 36.86 29.95
N ASP A 358 1.44 36.86 28.72
CA ASP A 358 0.62 36.56 27.57
C ASP A 358 0.57 35.05 27.30
N ARG A 359 -0.62 34.48 27.38
CA ARG A 359 -0.92 33.04 27.13
C ARG A 359 -1.80 32.81 25.92
N THR A 360 -1.95 33.82 25.09
CA THR A 360 -2.83 33.76 23.92
C THR A 360 -2.50 32.54 23.07
N MET A 361 -1.22 32.28 22.81
CA MET A 361 -0.77 31.13 22.02
C MET A 361 -1.24 29.80 22.63
N GLN A 362 -1.02 29.59 23.93
CA GLN A 362 -1.40 28.34 24.60
C GLN A 362 -2.93 28.16 24.66
N GLN A 363 -3.67 29.27 24.79
CA GLN A 363 -5.13 29.26 24.78
C GLN A 363 -5.66 28.90 23.38
N VAL A 364 -5.09 29.45 22.32
CA VAL A 364 -5.42 29.13 20.93
C VAL A 364 -5.10 27.66 20.64
N ASP A 365 -3.94 27.17 21.05
CA ASP A 365 -3.56 25.77 20.89
C ASP A 365 -4.54 24.82 21.61
N TYR A 366 -4.96 25.16 22.81
CA TYR A 366 -5.95 24.38 23.56
C TYR A 366 -7.33 24.38 22.89
N GLN A 367 -7.81 25.54 22.43
CA GLN A 367 -9.06 25.63 21.69
C GLN A 367 -9.00 24.89 20.37
N SER A 368 -7.89 25.01 19.65
CA SER A 368 -7.65 24.28 18.40
C SER A 368 -7.66 22.77 18.63
N ALA A 369 -7.04 22.29 19.70
CA ALA A 369 -7.08 20.87 20.08
C ALA A 369 -8.50 20.37 20.38
N MET A 370 -9.34 21.19 21.05
CA MET A 370 -10.76 20.84 21.28
C MET A 370 -11.54 20.74 19.98
N LEU A 371 -11.36 21.71 19.07
CA LEU A 371 -12.00 21.70 17.76
C LEU A 371 -11.56 20.50 16.92
N ASP A 372 -10.27 20.14 16.95
CA ASP A 372 -9.77 18.97 16.22
C ASP A 372 -10.36 17.67 16.80
N ARG A 373 -10.42 17.50 18.13
CA ARG A 373 -11.09 16.36 18.77
C ARG A 373 -12.54 16.24 18.30
N ASP A 374 -13.30 17.34 18.29
CA ASP A 374 -14.72 17.32 17.91
C ASP A 374 -14.88 17.02 16.41
N ARG A 375 -13.95 17.50 15.58
CA ARG A 375 -13.88 17.14 14.17
C ARG A 375 -13.62 15.64 13.97
N ARG A 376 -12.60 15.07 14.65
CA ARG A 376 -12.28 13.63 14.58
C ARG A 376 -13.44 12.77 15.05
N ARG A 377 -14.15 13.20 16.08
CA ARG A 377 -15.35 12.49 16.55
C ARG A 377 -16.46 12.47 15.49
N ARG A 378 -16.69 13.59 14.83
CA ARG A 378 -17.68 13.64 13.72
C ARG A 378 -17.22 12.78 12.53
N GLU A 379 -15.92 12.77 12.20
CA GLU A 379 -15.37 11.92 11.14
C GLU A 379 -15.62 10.43 11.41
N VAL A 380 -15.45 9.95 12.65
CA VAL A 380 -15.78 8.57 13.03
C VAL A 380 -17.26 8.28 12.81
N THR A 381 -18.16 9.11 13.37
CA THR A 381 -19.61 8.91 13.22
C THR A 381 -20.07 8.96 11.75
N THR A 382 -19.45 9.82 10.94
CA THR A 382 -19.75 9.91 9.50
C THR A 382 -19.30 8.64 8.79
N LEU A 383 -18.10 8.14 9.09
CA LEU A 383 -17.58 6.93 8.49
C LEU A 383 -18.40 5.69 8.89
N GLU A 384 -18.85 5.58 10.15
CA GLU A 384 -19.75 4.51 10.59
C GLU A 384 -21.03 4.45 9.78
N ARG A 385 -21.66 5.62 9.51
CA ARG A 385 -22.85 5.72 8.66
C ARG A 385 -22.53 5.34 7.22
N GLN A 386 -21.41 5.82 6.69
CA GLN A 386 -20.96 5.53 5.33
C GLN A 386 -20.71 4.04 5.15
N ILE A 387 -20.06 3.38 6.12
CA ILE A 387 -19.87 1.92 6.12
C ILE A 387 -21.19 1.18 6.04
N ALA A 388 -22.18 1.59 6.85
CA ALA A 388 -23.50 0.96 6.82
C ALA A 388 -24.19 1.11 5.45
N ASP A 389 -24.03 2.27 4.79
CA ASP A 389 -24.59 2.52 3.47
C ASP A 389 -23.81 1.77 2.37
N ASP A 390 -22.48 1.72 2.43
CA ASP A 390 -21.61 0.96 1.51
C ASP A 390 -21.99 -0.52 1.53
N VAL A 391 -22.15 -1.11 2.72
CA VAL A 391 -22.54 -2.53 2.88
C VAL A 391 -23.92 -2.79 2.26
N LYS A 392 -24.91 -1.95 2.55
CA LYS A 392 -26.25 -2.07 1.94
C LYS A 392 -26.20 -1.97 0.42
N GLN A 393 -25.41 -1.04 -0.10
CA GLN A 393 -25.25 -0.86 -1.54
C GLN A 393 -24.56 -2.07 -2.18
N ALA A 394 -23.49 -2.59 -1.56
CA ALA A 394 -22.77 -3.74 -2.07
C ALA A 394 -23.62 -5.02 -2.08
N ILE A 395 -24.46 -5.24 -1.05
CA ILE A 395 -25.40 -6.37 -1.01
C ILE A 395 -26.45 -6.23 -2.13
N ARG A 396 -27.04 -5.04 -2.30
CA ARG A 396 -28.00 -4.79 -3.39
C ARG A 396 -27.38 -5.00 -4.77
N GLU A 397 -26.14 -4.56 -4.96
CA GLU A 397 -25.40 -4.74 -6.22
C GLU A 397 -25.12 -6.21 -6.49
N ARG A 398 -24.66 -6.98 -5.49
CA ARG A 398 -24.49 -8.43 -5.60
C ARG A 398 -25.81 -9.10 -6.02
N ASP A 399 -26.93 -8.78 -5.35
CA ASP A 399 -28.21 -9.41 -5.62
C ASP A 399 -28.77 -9.02 -7.00
N ARG A 400 -28.48 -7.79 -7.46
CA ARG A 400 -28.79 -7.33 -8.81
C ARG A 400 -28.01 -8.14 -9.86
N LEU A 401 -26.70 -8.34 -9.64
CA LEU A 401 -25.83 -9.09 -10.54
C LEU A 401 -26.20 -10.58 -10.59
N LEU A 402 -26.56 -11.18 -9.45
CA LEU A 402 -27.05 -12.56 -9.42
C LEU A 402 -28.32 -12.75 -10.22
N ARG A 403 -29.31 -11.87 -10.04
CA ARG A 403 -30.56 -11.90 -10.83
C ARG A 403 -30.29 -11.63 -12.32
N GLY A 404 -29.35 -10.71 -12.60
CA GLY A 404 -28.91 -10.43 -13.96
C GLY A 404 -28.27 -11.62 -14.63
N LEU A 405 -27.44 -12.40 -13.92
CA LEU A 405 -26.82 -13.63 -14.42
C LEU A 405 -27.90 -14.69 -14.77
N LEU A 406 -28.86 -14.96 -13.87
CA LEU A 406 -29.94 -15.91 -14.12
C LEU A 406 -30.79 -15.53 -15.33
N SER A 407 -31.10 -14.21 -15.47
CA SER A 407 -31.83 -13.71 -16.64
C SER A 407 -31.02 -13.82 -17.93
N ALA A 408 -29.69 -13.59 -17.86
CA ALA A 408 -28.80 -13.75 -19.02
C ALA A 408 -28.67 -15.21 -19.46
N GLU A 409 -28.61 -16.16 -18.52
CA GLU A 409 -28.60 -17.61 -18.81
C GLU A 409 -29.91 -18.00 -19.53
N THR A 410 -31.06 -17.60 -18.98
CA THR A 410 -32.36 -17.84 -19.63
C THR A 410 -32.43 -17.21 -21.04
N SER A 411 -31.91 -16.00 -21.20
CA SER A 411 -31.86 -15.33 -22.50
C SER A 411 -31.02 -16.10 -23.51
N VAL A 412 -29.87 -16.68 -23.12
CA VAL A 412 -29.07 -17.54 -24.03
C VAL A 412 -29.85 -18.75 -24.47
N ASP A 413 -30.54 -19.44 -23.55
CA ASP A 413 -31.33 -20.64 -23.91
C ASP A 413 -32.46 -20.30 -24.87
N ILE A 414 -33.15 -19.19 -24.71
CA ILE A 414 -34.20 -18.71 -25.61
C ILE A 414 -33.60 -18.35 -26.95
N SER A 415 -32.51 -17.55 -26.99
CA SER A 415 -31.89 -17.12 -28.27
C SER A 415 -31.30 -18.28 -29.06
N ARG A 416 -30.79 -19.34 -28.41
CA ARG A 416 -30.34 -20.55 -29.09
C ARG A 416 -31.49 -21.24 -29.82
N ARG A 417 -32.64 -21.42 -29.14
CA ARG A 417 -33.84 -22.01 -29.77
C ARG A 417 -34.38 -21.13 -30.89
N GLU A 418 -34.31 -19.80 -30.75
CA GLU A 418 -34.73 -18.86 -31.80
C GLU A 418 -33.86 -19.02 -33.03
N VAL A 419 -32.54 -19.14 -32.90
CA VAL A 419 -31.63 -19.42 -34.03
C VAL A 419 -31.97 -20.75 -34.70
N GLU A 420 -32.17 -21.84 -33.95
CA GLU A 420 -32.52 -23.14 -34.46
C GLU A 420 -33.82 -23.07 -35.28
N VAL A 421 -34.86 -22.45 -34.76
CA VAL A 421 -36.15 -22.31 -35.45
C VAL A 421 -36.02 -21.42 -36.70
N ALA A 422 -35.31 -20.28 -36.58
CA ALA A 422 -35.10 -19.39 -37.73
C ALA A 422 -34.32 -20.08 -38.85
N GLN A 423 -33.25 -20.83 -38.53
CA GLN A 423 -32.49 -21.61 -39.50
C GLN A 423 -33.32 -22.70 -40.18
N LEU A 424 -34.11 -23.47 -39.42
CA LEU A 424 -35.00 -24.51 -39.98
C LEU A 424 -36.02 -23.90 -40.93
N ARG A 425 -36.71 -22.80 -40.52
CA ARG A 425 -37.69 -22.09 -41.40
C ARG A 425 -37.02 -21.54 -42.66
N TYR A 426 -35.80 -21.00 -42.56
CA TYR A 426 -35.05 -20.52 -43.73
C TYR A 426 -34.66 -21.66 -44.65
N GLN A 427 -34.26 -22.83 -44.15
CA GLN A 427 -33.94 -24.00 -44.91
C GLN A 427 -35.16 -24.54 -45.71
N THR A 428 -36.33 -24.55 -45.06
CA THR A 428 -37.59 -25.01 -45.65
C THR A 428 -38.28 -23.96 -46.53
N GLY A 429 -37.73 -22.74 -46.64
CA GLY A 429 -38.32 -21.67 -47.46
C GLY A 429 -39.51 -20.96 -46.80
N LEU A 430 -39.79 -21.22 -45.53
CA LEU A 430 -40.90 -20.62 -44.75
C LEU A 430 -40.57 -19.26 -44.12
N SER A 431 -39.33 -18.82 -44.18
CA SER A 431 -38.81 -17.55 -43.62
C SER A 431 -37.73 -16.97 -44.52
N ASN A 432 -37.52 -15.67 -44.42
CA ASN A 432 -36.45 -14.97 -45.13
C ASN A 432 -35.12 -14.99 -44.33
N ASN A 433 -34.03 -14.56 -44.98
CA ASN A 433 -32.71 -14.47 -44.34
C ASN A 433 -32.68 -13.50 -43.16
N LEU A 434 -33.53 -12.46 -43.13
CA LEU A 434 -33.55 -11.43 -42.05
C LEU A 434 -33.84 -12.03 -40.68
N ASP A 435 -34.72 -13.03 -40.61
CA ASP A 435 -35.07 -13.69 -39.35
C ASP A 435 -33.85 -14.42 -38.76
N VAL A 436 -33.05 -15.09 -39.62
CA VAL A 436 -31.80 -15.76 -39.21
C VAL A 436 -30.76 -14.74 -38.75
N VAL A 437 -30.57 -13.65 -39.51
CA VAL A 437 -29.62 -12.57 -39.18
C VAL A 437 -29.97 -11.95 -37.82
N THR A 438 -31.27 -11.70 -37.59
CA THR A 438 -31.74 -11.11 -36.30
C THR A 438 -31.54 -12.08 -35.16
N ALA A 439 -31.88 -13.34 -35.30
CA ALA A 439 -31.70 -14.39 -34.29
C ALA A 439 -30.21 -14.61 -33.96
N GLU A 440 -29.34 -14.66 -34.94
CA GLU A 440 -27.87 -14.79 -34.75
C GLU A 440 -27.28 -13.57 -33.98
N SER A 441 -27.72 -12.37 -34.32
CA SER A 441 -27.31 -11.14 -33.60
C SER A 441 -27.81 -11.15 -32.15
N GLY A 442 -29.05 -11.64 -31.93
CA GLY A 442 -29.66 -11.83 -30.62
C GLY A 442 -28.87 -12.83 -29.75
N LEU A 443 -28.48 -13.96 -30.32
CA LEU A 443 -27.68 -14.99 -29.64
C LEU A 443 -26.30 -14.46 -29.27
N LEU A 444 -25.59 -13.79 -30.15
CA LEU A 444 -24.29 -13.18 -29.87
C LEU A 444 -24.38 -12.19 -28.69
N ALA A 445 -25.39 -11.33 -28.70
CA ALA A 445 -25.62 -10.37 -27.61
C ALA A 445 -25.98 -11.06 -26.29
N ALA A 446 -26.77 -12.13 -26.30
CA ALA A 446 -27.14 -12.90 -25.09
C ALA A 446 -25.92 -13.64 -24.50
N GLU A 447 -25.12 -14.32 -25.32
CA GLU A 447 -23.90 -15.01 -24.89
C GLU A 447 -22.86 -14.03 -24.32
N SER A 448 -22.66 -12.88 -24.96
CA SER A 448 -21.77 -11.83 -24.46
C SER A 448 -22.22 -11.29 -23.11
N ARG A 449 -23.51 -11.01 -22.93
CA ARG A 449 -24.06 -10.55 -21.63
C ARG A 449 -23.89 -11.60 -20.53
N ARG A 450 -24.11 -12.88 -20.82
CA ARG A 450 -23.91 -13.96 -19.85
C ARG A 450 -22.48 -14.02 -19.36
N ILE A 451 -21.48 -13.95 -20.27
CA ILE A 451 -20.06 -13.96 -19.94
C ILE A 451 -19.70 -12.77 -19.02
N GLN A 452 -20.15 -11.57 -19.40
CA GLN A 452 -19.89 -10.36 -18.60
C GLN A 452 -20.56 -10.45 -17.22
N ALA A 453 -21.84 -10.87 -17.15
CA ALA A 453 -22.56 -11.01 -15.89
C ALA A 453 -21.89 -12.01 -14.93
N LEU A 454 -21.33 -13.12 -15.45
CA LEU A 454 -20.61 -14.09 -14.66
C LEU A 454 -19.31 -13.50 -14.09
N ALA A 455 -18.51 -12.79 -14.89
CA ALA A 455 -17.29 -12.12 -14.44
C ALA A 455 -17.59 -11.02 -13.39
N ASP A 456 -18.60 -10.17 -13.65
CA ASP A 456 -18.99 -9.11 -12.75
C ASP A 456 -19.49 -9.64 -11.40
N SER A 457 -20.23 -10.75 -11.40
CA SER A 457 -20.70 -11.40 -10.17
C SER A 457 -19.59 -11.98 -9.32
N ALA A 458 -18.55 -12.55 -9.95
CA ALA A 458 -17.35 -13.04 -9.27
C ALA A 458 -16.56 -11.90 -8.59
N VAL A 459 -16.37 -10.79 -9.31
CA VAL A 459 -15.70 -9.60 -8.76
C VAL A 459 -16.51 -8.97 -7.62
N ALA A 460 -17.85 -8.87 -7.76
CA ALA A 460 -18.72 -8.31 -6.73
C ALA A 460 -18.64 -9.09 -5.42
N ARG A 461 -18.49 -10.42 -5.46
CA ARG A 461 -18.29 -11.25 -4.29
C ARG A 461 -17.01 -10.87 -3.53
N LEU A 462 -15.89 -10.72 -4.24
CA LEU A 462 -14.61 -10.33 -3.63
C LEU A 462 -14.66 -8.91 -3.05
N ARG A 463 -15.28 -7.98 -3.78
CA ARG A 463 -15.51 -6.61 -3.30
C ARG A 463 -16.34 -6.56 -2.03
N LEU A 464 -17.40 -7.36 -1.95
CA LEU A 464 -18.22 -7.43 -0.75
C LEU A 464 -17.41 -7.96 0.44
N ARG A 465 -16.61 -9.02 0.28
CA ARG A 465 -15.74 -9.53 1.35
C ARG A 465 -14.72 -8.48 1.82
N ALA A 466 -14.14 -7.73 0.89
CA ALA A 466 -13.24 -6.62 1.19
C ALA A 466 -13.95 -5.50 1.97
N LEU A 467 -15.17 -5.13 1.57
CA LEU A 467 -15.98 -4.12 2.27
C LEU A 467 -16.40 -4.55 3.67
N LEU A 468 -16.58 -5.85 3.90
CA LEU A 468 -16.86 -6.41 5.21
C LEU A 468 -15.62 -6.50 6.12
N GLY A 469 -14.42 -6.23 5.58
CA GLY A 469 -13.16 -6.33 6.31
C GLY A 469 -12.73 -7.76 6.65
N VAL A 470 -13.33 -8.77 6.00
CA VAL A 470 -13.00 -10.21 6.21
C VAL A 470 -12.19 -10.81 5.07
N PHE A 471 -11.85 -10.01 4.06
CA PHE A 471 -11.11 -10.48 2.89
C PHE A 471 -9.63 -10.65 3.22
N ASN A 472 -9.16 -11.89 3.08
CA ASN A 472 -7.73 -12.21 3.15
C ASN A 472 -7.20 -12.46 1.72
N PRO A 473 -6.33 -11.60 1.18
CA PRO A 473 -5.79 -11.72 -0.18
C PRO A 473 -5.11 -13.05 -0.48
N ARG A 474 -4.58 -13.74 0.53
CA ARG A 474 -3.79 -14.97 0.34
C ARG A 474 -4.62 -16.25 0.40
N THR A 475 -5.72 -16.27 1.16
CA THR A 475 -6.53 -17.47 1.36
C THR A 475 -7.85 -17.42 0.60
N ASP A 476 -8.50 -16.28 0.52
CA ASP A 476 -9.84 -16.14 -0.05
C ASP A 476 -9.88 -16.19 -1.58
N VAL A 477 -8.72 -16.05 -2.19
CA VAL A 477 -8.54 -16.17 -3.64
C VAL A 477 -8.45 -17.64 -4.08
N SER A 478 -7.93 -18.54 -3.18
CA SER A 478 -7.84 -19.98 -3.43
C SER A 478 -9.16 -20.74 -3.18
N ASP A 479 -10.06 -20.18 -2.37
CA ASP A 479 -11.34 -20.79 -1.97
C ASP A 479 -12.44 -20.60 -3.04
N SER A 480 -12.06 -20.74 -4.31
CA SER A 480 -13.02 -20.78 -5.41
C SER A 480 -13.67 -22.17 -5.46
N THR A 481 -14.88 -22.27 -4.92
CA THR A 481 -15.82 -23.35 -5.25
C THR A 481 -15.67 -23.77 -6.70
N GLU A 482 -15.69 -25.09 -6.98
CA GLU A 482 -15.40 -25.75 -8.25
C GLU A 482 -15.60 -24.89 -9.50
N PRO A 483 -14.55 -24.69 -10.30
CA PRO A 483 -14.66 -23.86 -11.51
C PRO A 483 -15.56 -24.58 -12.53
N VAL A 484 -16.57 -23.89 -13.02
CA VAL A 484 -17.31 -24.33 -14.19
C VAL A 484 -16.46 -24.02 -15.43
N PRO A 485 -15.94 -25.03 -16.17
CA PRO A 485 -15.19 -24.76 -17.39
C PRO A 485 -16.09 -24.10 -18.42
N MET A 486 -15.70 -22.93 -18.92
CA MET A 486 -16.47 -22.14 -19.90
C MET A 486 -16.68 -22.87 -21.24
N SER A 487 -15.83 -23.84 -21.54
CA SER A 487 -15.88 -24.62 -22.80
C SER A 487 -16.83 -25.83 -22.79
N ALA A 488 -17.25 -26.32 -21.61
CA ALA A 488 -18.03 -27.57 -21.49
C ALA A 488 -19.52 -27.42 -21.90
N ASN A 489 -20.08 -26.22 -21.89
CA ASN A 489 -21.49 -25.95 -22.24
C ASN A 489 -21.71 -25.46 -23.65
N LEU A 490 -20.70 -25.45 -24.53
CA LEU A 490 -20.82 -25.07 -25.94
C LEU A 490 -20.95 -26.27 -26.89
N ALA A 491 -20.89 -27.50 -26.33
CA ALA A 491 -20.89 -28.76 -27.13
C ALA A 491 -22.16 -29.65 -26.90
N GLN A 492 -23.20 -29.15 -26.25
CA GLN A 492 -24.51 -29.83 -26.20
C GLN A 492 -25.61 -29.05 -26.88
#